data_c0671293d3f64ad1bf8359a931ed2d99
#
_entry.id   c0671293d3f64ad1bf8359a931ed2d99
#
_cell.length_a   1.000
_cell.length_b   1.000
_cell.length_c   1.000
_cell.angle_alpha   90.00
_cell.angle_beta   90.00
_cell.angle_gamma   90.00
#
_symmetry.space_group_name_H-M   'P 1'
#
loop_
_entity.id
_entity.type
_entity.pdbx_description
1 polymer ?
#
loop_
_entity_poly.entity_id
_entity_poly.type
_entity_poly.pdbx_seq_one_letter_code
_entity_poly.pdbx_strand_id
1 'polypeptide(L)'
;MIKKLILFLSYIVLLFNSNLWSNENNNRELKIGLLAPFSGEYKNLGNSLLFSIQLALDEIGDKNIKIIPRDSGTENKEKLIIATNEIIEAGAKVIIGPASSNNFEELNKFKDIIFISLSNKDPNIKGNVISIGISLESQIRALEKFIKNEKRNKTLIVYPKNKNTKFVDEKVKNIKLKNYKIFKYNPDPKILTGQIEKLTNYNQRKKNLESRKKLLENKDDIKSQNEFKELEQRYTLGKVDFDSILIIDFGSSLKSVLASLQFSDVDDKEVLFTTVNQWFDKSIFYKNSVKNLYYPSVNYKNFNKYNKRYTDTFGTEPNEITILAYDALGLIYYIWKKNGSIESINDFFIKGKIKGKIGVFNFNKNRVTQELKIYKTEDNSFIEN
;
A
#
# COMPACT_ATOMS: atom_id res chain seq x y z
N MET A 1 20.46 40.90 -66.97
CA MET A 1 19.11 40.44 -66.46
C MET A 1 19.07 38.94 -66.08
N ILE A 2 19.64 38.06 -66.85
CA ILE A 2 19.62 36.60 -66.67
C ILE A 2 20.25 36.15 -65.31
N LYS A 3 21.37 36.73 -64.87
CA LYS A 3 22.02 36.39 -63.61
C LYS A 3 21.17 36.72 -62.34
N LYS A 4 20.33 37.79 -62.39
CA LYS A 4 19.43 38.14 -61.30
C LYS A 4 18.21 37.22 -61.27
N LEU A 5 17.79 36.68 -62.40
CA LEU A 5 16.69 35.72 -62.48
C LEU A 5 17.10 34.37 -61.94
N ILE A 6 18.30 33.88 -62.16
CA ILE A 6 18.84 32.62 -61.65
C ILE A 6 19.01 32.68 -60.12
N LEU A 7 19.48 33.82 -59.60
CA LEU A 7 19.56 34.01 -58.13
C LEU A 7 18.19 34.05 -57.45
N PHE A 8 17.18 34.62 -58.09
CA PHE A 8 15.82 34.65 -57.57
C PHE A 8 15.16 33.27 -57.63
N LEU A 9 15.39 32.47 -58.68
CA LEU A 9 14.91 31.08 -58.72
C LEU A 9 15.61 30.18 -57.72
N SER A 10 16.93 30.34 -57.46
CA SER A 10 17.62 29.55 -56.40
C SER A 10 17.15 29.88 -55.00
N TYR A 11 16.74 31.13 -54.74
CA TYR A 11 16.19 31.54 -53.46
C TYR A 11 14.78 30.99 -53.22
N ILE A 12 13.95 30.90 -54.27
CA ILE A 12 12.63 30.26 -54.21
C ILE A 12 12.76 28.76 -53.99
N VAL A 13 13.72 28.06 -54.60
CA VAL A 13 13.96 26.62 -54.36
C VAL A 13 14.46 26.36 -52.93
N LEU A 14 15.26 27.27 -52.34
CA LEU A 14 15.67 27.18 -50.95
C LEU A 14 14.54 27.45 -49.96
N LEU A 15 13.60 28.33 -50.31
CA LEU A 15 12.41 28.58 -49.47
C LEU A 15 11.38 27.43 -49.53
N PHE A 16 11.32 26.67 -50.62
CA PHE A 16 10.46 25.49 -50.71
C PHE A 16 11.04 24.24 -50.02
N ASN A 17 12.39 24.17 -49.87
CA ASN A 17 13.01 23.06 -49.13
C ASN A 17 12.99 23.24 -47.60
N SER A 18 12.69 24.43 -47.08
CA SER A 18 12.55 24.65 -45.64
C SER A 18 11.20 24.18 -45.06
N ASN A 19 10.23 23.83 -45.91
CA ASN A 19 8.93 23.30 -45.49
C ASN A 19 8.81 21.77 -45.56
N LEU A 20 9.92 21.07 -45.87
CA LEU A 20 9.98 19.60 -45.85
C LEU A 20 10.50 19.02 -44.53
N TRP A 21 10.68 19.86 -43.50
CA TRP A 21 10.56 19.37 -42.13
C TRP A 21 9.06 19.36 -41.78
N SER A 22 8.35 18.50 -42.49
CA SER A 22 7.09 17.99 -42.04
C SER A 22 7.32 17.57 -40.61
N ASN A 23 6.67 18.25 -39.68
CA ASN A 23 6.25 17.63 -38.43
C ASN A 23 5.61 16.31 -38.83
N GLU A 24 6.35 15.22 -38.84
CA GLU A 24 5.79 13.92 -38.51
C GLU A 24 5.22 14.11 -37.12
N ASN A 25 4.03 14.66 -37.06
CA ASN A 25 3.11 14.38 -35.98
C ASN A 25 3.00 12.85 -36.01
N ASN A 26 3.96 12.23 -35.34
CA ASN A 26 3.91 10.83 -35.00
C ASN A 26 2.62 10.67 -34.19
N ASN A 27 1.52 10.45 -34.90
CA ASN A 27 0.23 10.06 -34.39
C ASN A 27 0.34 8.62 -33.82
N ARG A 28 1.41 8.35 -33.06
CA ARG A 28 1.64 7.08 -32.41
C ARG A 28 0.62 6.98 -31.29
N GLU A 29 -0.32 6.11 -31.51
CA GLU A 29 -1.34 5.79 -30.50
C GLU A 29 -0.71 4.95 -29.39
N LEU A 30 -0.88 5.38 -28.14
CA LEU A 30 -0.50 4.62 -26.97
C LEU A 30 -1.69 3.76 -26.52
N LYS A 31 -1.66 2.48 -26.82
CA LYS A 31 -2.66 1.51 -26.38
C LYS A 31 -2.23 0.86 -25.08
N ILE A 32 -3.09 0.93 -24.07
CA ILE A 32 -2.83 0.39 -22.73
C ILE A 32 -4.00 -0.53 -22.35
N GLY A 33 -3.68 -1.75 -21.98
CA GLY A 33 -4.66 -2.69 -21.42
C GLY A 33 -4.99 -2.34 -19.97
N LEU A 34 -6.22 -2.61 -19.54
CA LEU A 34 -6.62 -2.61 -18.15
C LEU A 34 -7.22 -3.97 -17.80
N LEU A 35 -6.49 -4.78 -17.03
CA LEU A 35 -6.96 -6.02 -16.44
C LEU A 35 -7.48 -5.79 -15.04
N ALA A 36 -8.80 -5.73 -14.91
CA ALA A 36 -9.46 -5.50 -13.62
C ALA A 36 -10.65 -6.45 -13.43
N PRO A 37 -11.05 -6.76 -12.20
CA PRO A 37 -12.17 -7.64 -11.93
C PRO A 37 -13.50 -6.91 -12.17
N PHE A 38 -14.02 -6.93 -13.40
CA PHE A 38 -15.30 -6.30 -13.74
C PHE A 38 -16.51 -7.18 -13.44
N SER A 39 -16.30 -8.41 -12.96
CA SER A 39 -17.34 -9.34 -12.53
C SER A 39 -17.01 -9.97 -11.17
N GLY A 40 -18.01 -10.61 -10.54
CA GLY A 40 -17.86 -11.29 -9.26
C GLY A 40 -17.76 -10.35 -8.06
N GLU A 41 -17.20 -10.85 -6.98
CA GLU A 41 -17.14 -10.15 -5.66
C GLU A 41 -16.42 -8.80 -5.72
N TYR A 42 -15.38 -8.67 -6.56
CA TYR A 42 -14.57 -7.45 -6.66
C TYR A 42 -14.95 -6.53 -7.83
N LYS A 43 -16.17 -6.68 -8.39
CA LYS A 43 -16.66 -5.84 -9.49
C LYS A 43 -16.56 -4.34 -9.17
N ASN A 44 -16.90 -3.94 -7.95
CA ASN A 44 -16.84 -2.53 -7.53
C ASN A 44 -15.40 -2.00 -7.55
N LEU A 45 -14.42 -2.82 -7.17
CA LEU A 45 -13.00 -2.47 -7.28
C LEU A 45 -12.60 -2.29 -8.74
N GLY A 46 -13.00 -3.20 -9.63
CA GLY A 46 -12.73 -3.10 -11.06
C GLY A 46 -13.25 -1.81 -11.67
N ASN A 47 -14.52 -1.48 -11.41
CA ASN A 47 -15.12 -0.22 -11.86
C ASN A 47 -14.37 1.00 -11.29
N SER A 48 -14.00 0.96 -10.01
CA SER A 48 -13.27 2.06 -9.38
C SER A 48 -11.86 2.24 -9.97
N LEU A 49 -11.20 1.16 -10.38
CA LEU A 49 -9.91 1.24 -11.10
C LEU A 49 -10.09 1.90 -12.48
N LEU A 50 -11.14 1.54 -13.22
CA LEU A 50 -11.46 2.16 -14.51
C LEU A 50 -11.73 3.67 -14.36
N PHE A 51 -12.55 4.06 -13.38
CA PHE A 51 -12.84 5.46 -13.09
C PHE A 51 -11.57 6.25 -12.71
N SER A 52 -10.68 5.62 -11.95
CA SER A 52 -9.38 6.19 -11.61
C SER A 52 -8.52 6.46 -12.85
N ILE A 53 -8.51 5.53 -13.80
CA ILE A 53 -7.84 5.68 -15.09
C ILE A 53 -8.47 6.80 -15.92
N GLN A 54 -9.81 6.91 -15.94
CA GLN A 54 -10.51 8.00 -16.64
C GLN A 54 -10.11 9.37 -16.10
N LEU A 55 -10.02 9.53 -14.77
CA LEU A 55 -9.53 10.78 -14.16
C LEU A 55 -8.09 11.11 -14.57
N ALA A 56 -7.23 10.09 -14.67
CA ALA A 56 -5.85 10.29 -15.09
C ALA A 56 -5.77 10.68 -16.57
N LEU A 57 -6.57 10.07 -17.45
CA LEU A 57 -6.69 10.44 -18.86
C LEU A 57 -7.13 11.88 -19.05
N ASP A 58 -8.14 12.29 -18.28
CA ASP A 58 -8.67 13.64 -18.29
C ASP A 58 -7.62 14.68 -17.85
N GLU A 59 -6.82 14.36 -16.82
CA GLU A 59 -5.71 15.24 -16.39
C GLU A 59 -4.57 15.28 -17.41
N ILE A 60 -4.26 14.16 -18.07
CA ILE A 60 -3.24 14.08 -19.11
C ILE A 60 -3.66 14.86 -20.37
N GLY A 61 -4.92 14.76 -20.78
CA GLY A 61 -5.51 15.48 -21.91
C GLY A 61 -4.96 15.06 -23.29
N ASP A 62 -4.19 13.96 -23.40
CA ASP A 62 -3.64 13.46 -24.67
C ASP A 62 -4.60 12.47 -25.35
N LYS A 63 -5.16 12.87 -26.48
CA LYS A 63 -6.14 12.08 -27.26
C LYS A 63 -5.53 10.83 -27.92
N ASN A 64 -4.22 10.70 -27.94
CA ASN A 64 -3.53 9.56 -28.53
C ASN A 64 -3.44 8.35 -27.57
N ILE A 65 -4.00 8.46 -26.37
CA ILE A 65 -4.04 7.34 -25.40
C ILE A 65 -5.36 6.59 -25.54
N LYS A 66 -5.29 5.28 -25.72
CA LYS A 66 -6.46 4.38 -25.72
C LYS A 66 -6.34 3.34 -24.61
N ILE A 67 -7.36 3.26 -23.78
CA ILE A 67 -7.49 2.22 -22.74
C ILE A 67 -8.37 1.10 -23.27
N ILE A 68 -7.91 -0.14 -23.07
CA ILE A 68 -8.58 -1.38 -23.49
C ILE A 68 -8.92 -2.15 -22.21
N PRO A 69 -10.11 -1.95 -21.60
CA PRO A 69 -10.50 -2.65 -20.39
C PRO A 69 -10.96 -4.07 -20.71
N ARG A 70 -10.54 -5.05 -19.89
CA ARG A 70 -10.97 -6.45 -19.94
C ARG A 70 -11.12 -7.00 -18.53
N ASP A 71 -12.10 -7.88 -18.39
CA ASP A 71 -12.42 -8.51 -17.13
C ASP A 71 -11.45 -9.64 -16.81
N SER A 72 -10.57 -9.42 -15.84
CA SER A 72 -9.63 -10.44 -15.35
C SER A 72 -10.29 -11.57 -14.56
N GLY A 73 -11.58 -11.42 -14.22
CA GLY A 73 -12.24 -12.27 -13.23
C GLY A 73 -11.61 -12.15 -11.85
N THR A 74 -12.22 -12.85 -10.90
CA THR A 74 -11.67 -13.00 -9.54
C THR A 74 -11.09 -14.39 -9.43
N GLU A 75 -9.76 -14.52 -9.34
CA GLU A 75 -9.04 -15.78 -9.17
C GLU A 75 -9.26 -16.83 -10.33
N ASN A 76 -9.85 -16.43 -11.45
CA ASN A 76 -10.08 -17.28 -12.60
C ASN A 76 -8.91 -17.17 -13.61
N LYS A 77 -8.08 -18.20 -13.65
CA LYS A 77 -6.91 -18.29 -14.53
C LYS A 77 -7.25 -18.23 -16.03
N GLU A 78 -8.27 -18.95 -16.45
CA GLU A 78 -8.66 -19.01 -17.87
C GLU A 78 -9.17 -17.66 -18.35
N LYS A 79 -10.01 -17.02 -17.55
CA LYS A 79 -10.53 -15.69 -17.85
C LYS A 79 -9.41 -14.66 -17.95
N LEU A 80 -8.43 -14.73 -17.05
CA LEU A 80 -7.25 -13.85 -17.08
C LEU A 80 -6.48 -14.02 -18.40
N ILE A 81 -6.25 -15.25 -18.85
CA ILE A 81 -5.53 -15.56 -20.10
C ILE A 81 -6.31 -15.03 -21.31
N ILE A 82 -7.61 -15.32 -21.39
CA ILE A 82 -8.47 -14.86 -22.50
C ILE A 82 -8.45 -13.33 -22.57
N ALA A 83 -8.71 -12.66 -21.44
CA ALA A 83 -8.72 -11.20 -21.36
C ALA A 83 -7.35 -10.58 -21.76
N THR A 84 -6.26 -11.25 -21.40
CA THR A 84 -4.91 -10.81 -21.79
C THR A 84 -4.71 -10.92 -23.30
N ASN A 85 -5.10 -12.04 -23.93
CA ASN A 85 -5.01 -12.22 -25.38
C ASN A 85 -5.82 -11.16 -26.14
N GLU A 86 -7.05 -10.87 -25.72
CA GLU A 86 -7.89 -9.85 -26.35
C GLU A 86 -7.26 -8.45 -26.28
N ILE A 87 -6.56 -8.12 -25.18
CA ILE A 87 -5.82 -6.87 -25.05
C ILE A 87 -4.64 -6.82 -26.03
N ILE A 88 -3.91 -7.93 -26.18
CA ILE A 88 -2.78 -8.06 -27.10
C ILE A 88 -3.23 -7.94 -28.56
N GLU A 89 -4.31 -8.63 -28.92
CA GLU A 89 -4.93 -8.56 -30.25
C GLU A 89 -5.38 -7.13 -30.60
N ALA A 90 -5.82 -6.37 -29.61
CA ALA A 90 -6.14 -4.95 -29.80
C ALA A 90 -4.88 -4.06 -29.92
N GLY A 91 -3.67 -4.62 -29.79
CA GLY A 91 -2.37 -3.98 -30.05
C GLY A 91 -1.74 -3.30 -28.83
N ALA A 92 -2.16 -3.61 -27.59
CA ALA A 92 -1.49 -3.09 -26.40
C ALA A 92 -0.25 -3.94 -26.05
N LYS A 93 0.84 -3.26 -25.69
CA LYS A 93 2.09 -3.87 -25.18
C LYS A 93 2.25 -3.70 -23.65
N VAL A 94 1.53 -2.74 -23.07
CA VAL A 94 1.55 -2.46 -21.63
C VAL A 94 0.16 -2.64 -21.06
N ILE A 95 0.06 -3.33 -19.94
CA ILE A 95 -1.20 -3.66 -19.29
C ILE A 95 -1.14 -3.24 -17.82
N ILE A 96 -2.07 -2.41 -17.38
CA ILE A 96 -2.29 -2.08 -15.98
C ILE A 96 -3.11 -3.19 -15.35
N GLY A 97 -2.61 -3.79 -14.27
CA GLY A 97 -3.22 -4.94 -13.62
C GLY A 97 -2.39 -6.22 -13.82
N PRO A 98 -2.88 -7.35 -13.33
CA PRO A 98 -4.08 -7.48 -12.50
C PRO A 98 -3.89 -6.87 -11.08
N ALA A 99 -4.99 -6.68 -10.38
CA ALA A 99 -4.97 -6.24 -8.99
C ALA A 99 -4.61 -7.40 -8.03
N SER A 100 -4.85 -8.63 -8.43
CA SER A 100 -4.52 -9.85 -7.69
C SER A 100 -3.19 -10.46 -8.16
N SER A 101 -2.45 -11.08 -7.24
CA SER A 101 -1.21 -11.81 -7.53
C SER A 101 -1.41 -13.32 -7.74
N ASN A 102 -2.62 -13.83 -7.61
CA ASN A 102 -2.86 -15.27 -7.52
C ASN A 102 -2.43 -16.06 -8.77
N ASN A 103 -2.42 -15.42 -9.94
CA ASN A 103 -2.11 -16.04 -11.22
C ASN A 103 -0.93 -15.38 -11.95
N PHE A 104 0.02 -14.77 -11.23
CA PHE A 104 1.18 -14.12 -11.87
C PHE A 104 2.06 -15.04 -12.68
N GLU A 105 2.14 -16.32 -12.32
CA GLU A 105 2.92 -17.29 -13.10
C GLU A 105 2.40 -17.42 -14.53
N GLU A 106 1.11 -17.26 -14.75
CA GLU A 106 0.50 -17.30 -16.08
C GLU A 106 0.92 -16.11 -16.94
N LEU A 107 1.14 -14.95 -16.34
CA LEU A 107 1.55 -13.73 -17.04
C LEU A 107 2.98 -13.85 -17.60
N ASN A 108 3.82 -14.69 -17.02
CA ASN A 108 5.18 -14.93 -17.53
C ASN A 108 5.21 -15.59 -18.92
N LYS A 109 4.09 -16.11 -19.40
CA LYS A 109 3.95 -16.68 -20.76
C LYS A 109 3.93 -15.61 -21.85
N PHE A 110 3.51 -14.40 -21.50
CA PHE A 110 3.39 -13.24 -22.41
C PHE A 110 4.66 -12.39 -22.38
N LYS A 111 5.78 -12.91 -22.90
CA LYS A 111 7.12 -12.34 -22.75
C LYS A 111 7.27 -10.91 -23.29
N ASP A 112 6.51 -10.59 -24.34
CA ASP A 112 6.57 -9.29 -25.02
C ASP A 112 5.59 -8.25 -24.43
N ILE A 113 4.87 -8.62 -23.38
CA ILE A 113 3.89 -7.76 -22.70
C ILE A 113 4.41 -7.35 -21.34
N ILE A 114 4.27 -6.07 -21.01
CA ILE A 114 4.66 -5.52 -19.71
C ILE A 114 3.41 -5.35 -18.86
N PHE A 115 3.40 -5.99 -17.69
CA PHE A 115 2.30 -5.88 -16.73
C PHE A 115 2.68 -4.96 -15.58
N ILE A 116 1.86 -3.95 -15.33
CA ILE A 116 1.98 -3.06 -14.16
C ILE A 116 0.95 -3.52 -13.13
N SER A 117 1.34 -4.46 -12.30
CA SER A 117 0.46 -5.04 -11.28
C SER A 117 0.20 -4.08 -10.14
N LEU A 118 -1.06 -3.99 -9.72
CA LEU A 118 -1.51 -3.19 -8.57
C LEU A 118 -1.50 -4.00 -7.26
N SER A 119 -1.10 -5.27 -7.31
CA SER A 119 -1.06 -6.14 -6.14
C SER A 119 -0.02 -5.67 -5.11
N ASN A 120 -0.39 -5.72 -3.85
CA ASN A 120 0.51 -5.49 -2.72
C ASN A 120 1.31 -6.74 -2.32
N LYS A 121 0.93 -7.91 -2.83
CA LYS A 121 1.70 -9.13 -2.65
C LYS A 121 2.89 -9.11 -3.60
N ASP A 122 3.99 -9.62 -3.10
CA ASP A 122 5.25 -9.72 -3.79
C ASP A 122 5.49 -11.22 -4.08
N PRO A 123 4.90 -11.75 -5.13
CA PRO A 123 5.32 -13.06 -5.62
C PRO A 123 6.78 -12.94 -6.08
N ASN A 124 7.45 -14.06 -6.28
CA ASN A 124 8.75 -14.10 -6.94
C ASN A 124 8.62 -13.59 -8.39
N ILE A 125 8.45 -12.26 -8.51
CA ILE A 125 8.23 -11.59 -9.79
C ILE A 125 9.52 -11.67 -10.57
N LYS A 126 9.50 -12.47 -11.60
CA LYS A 126 10.55 -12.56 -12.61
C LYS A 126 9.94 -12.17 -13.96
N GLY A 127 10.75 -11.53 -14.77
CA GLY A 127 10.35 -11.25 -16.16
C GLY A 127 9.58 -9.94 -16.32
N ASN A 128 8.41 -10.00 -16.94
CA ASN A 128 7.67 -8.89 -17.53
C ASN A 128 6.61 -8.23 -16.61
N VAL A 129 6.58 -8.55 -15.31
CA VAL A 129 5.65 -7.97 -14.34
C VAL A 129 6.37 -6.98 -13.42
N ILE A 130 5.84 -5.76 -13.32
CA ILE A 130 6.25 -4.75 -12.34
C ILE A 130 5.14 -4.65 -11.29
N SER A 131 5.48 -4.78 -10.01
CA SER A 131 4.54 -4.55 -8.92
C SER A 131 4.69 -3.13 -8.38
N ILE A 132 3.61 -2.34 -8.51
CA ILE A 132 3.51 -0.98 -7.94
C ILE A 132 2.59 -0.92 -6.73
N GLY A 133 1.97 -2.03 -6.36
CA GLY A 133 1.18 -2.13 -5.14
C GLY A 133 1.97 -1.79 -3.88
N ILE A 134 1.29 -1.25 -2.88
CA ILE A 134 1.94 -0.87 -1.63
C ILE A 134 2.37 -2.13 -0.87
N SER A 135 3.65 -2.44 -0.97
CA SER A 135 4.19 -3.68 -0.44
C SER A 135 4.23 -3.72 1.09
N LEU A 136 4.16 -4.92 1.67
CA LEU A 136 4.38 -5.12 3.10
C LEU A 136 5.75 -4.59 3.54
N GLU A 137 6.78 -4.71 2.69
CA GLU A 137 8.11 -4.18 2.96
C GLU A 137 8.10 -2.65 3.10
N SER A 138 7.38 -1.92 2.23
CA SER A 138 7.24 -0.46 2.33
C SER A 138 6.54 -0.05 3.63
N GLN A 139 5.51 -0.81 4.02
CA GLN A 139 4.78 -0.58 5.27
C GLN A 139 5.66 -0.82 6.50
N ILE A 140 6.36 -1.95 6.54
CA ILE A 140 7.29 -2.27 7.64
C ILE A 140 8.39 -1.20 7.75
N ARG A 141 8.97 -0.75 6.64
CA ARG A 141 10.00 0.31 6.65
C ARG A 141 9.48 1.63 7.20
N ALA A 142 8.26 2.01 6.87
CA ALA A 142 7.64 3.22 7.40
C ALA A 142 7.43 3.11 8.91
N LEU A 143 6.90 1.98 9.38
CA LEU A 143 6.68 1.71 10.80
C LEU A 143 7.99 1.59 11.58
N GLU A 144 9.00 0.96 11.01
CA GLU A 144 10.35 0.89 11.60
C GLU A 144 10.93 2.28 11.84
N LYS A 145 10.83 3.17 10.83
CA LYS A 145 11.28 4.55 10.95
C LYS A 145 10.50 5.29 12.03
N PHE A 146 9.18 5.10 12.07
CA PHE A 146 8.31 5.72 13.06
C PHE A 146 8.66 5.25 14.48
N ILE A 147 8.74 3.94 14.74
CA ILE A 147 9.10 3.36 16.04
C ILE A 147 10.44 3.93 16.55
N LYS A 148 11.43 4.10 15.64
CA LYS A 148 12.72 4.72 15.99
C LYS A 148 12.60 6.20 16.35
N ASN A 149 11.80 6.96 15.59
CA ASN A 149 11.56 8.38 15.84
C ASN A 149 10.87 8.58 17.20
N GLU A 150 9.94 7.68 17.58
CA GLU A 150 9.29 7.64 18.89
C GLU A 150 10.22 7.13 20.01
N LYS A 151 11.52 6.91 19.71
CA LYS A 151 12.57 6.49 20.66
C LYS A 151 12.21 5.20 21.40
N ARG A 152 11.47 4.30 20.78
CA ARG A 152 11.13 3.00 21.36
C ARG A 152 12.30 2.03 21.23
N ASN A 153 12.56 1.26 22.31
CA ASN A 153 13.76 0.45 22.42
C ASN A 153 13.52 -1.07 22.40
N LYS A 154 12.30 -1.50 22.73
CA LYS A 154 11.93 -2.92 22.80
C LYS A 154 10.64 -3.16 22.03
N THR A 155 10.73 -3.63 20.80
CA THR A 155 9.58 -3.88 19.95
C THR A 155 9.14 -5.34 19.98
N LEU A 156 7.86 -5.59 20.20
CA LEU A 156 7.24 -6.87 19.99
C LEU A 156 6.62 -6.93 18.57
N ILE A 157 7.06 -7.86 17.73
CA ILE A 157 6.50 -8.09 16.39
C ILE A 157 5.55 -9.28 16.45
N VAL A 158 4.28 -9.06 16.08
CA VAL A 158 3.21 -10.05 16.24
C VAL A 158 2.55 -10.34 14.91
N TYR A 159 2.40 -11.62 14.55
CA TYR A 159 1.64 -12.05 13.37
C TYR A 159 1.14 -13.49 13.49
N PRO A 160 0.06 -13.86 12.76
CA PRO A 160 -0.54 -15.18 12.87
C PRO A 160 0.29 -16.28 12.23
N LYS A 161 0.17 -17.50 12.76
CA LYS A 161 0.61 -18.73 12.12
C LYS A 161 -0.44 -19.18 11.11
N ASN A 162 -0.21 -18.85 9.84
CA ASN A 162 -1.10 -19.20 8.73
C ASN A 162 -0.30 -19.43 7.42
N LYS A 163 -0.98 -19.58 6.30
CA LYS A 163 -0.35 -19.77 4.96
C LYS A 163 0.64 -18.67 4.56
N ASN A 164 0.50 -17.47 5.12
CA ASN A 164 1.35 -16.31 4.81
C ASN A 164 2.56 -16.18 5.76
N THR A 165 2.71 -17.05 6.76
CA THR A 165 3.77 -16.94 7.80
C THR A 165 5.16 -16.85 7.18
N LYS A 166 5.48 -17.71 6.21
CA LYS A 166 6.81 -17.70 5.53
C LYS A 166 7.08 -16.37 4.83
N PHE A 167 6.08 -15.82 4.16
CA PHE A 167 6.18 -14.53 3.49
C PHE A 167 6.47 -13.40 4.48
N VAL A 168 5.75 -13.37 5.61
CA VAL A 168 5.99 -12.37 6.67
C VAL A 168 7.38 -12.56 7.29
N ASP A 169 7.79 -13.80 7.56
CA ASP A 169 9.13 -14.12 8.08
C ASP A 169 10.24 -13.52 7.22
N GLU A 170 10.15 -13.65 5.91
CA GLU A 170 11.13 -13.10 4.97
C GLU A 170 11.19 -11.57 5.02
N LYS A 171 10.07 -10.90 5.19
CA LYS A 171 10.02 -9.44 5.30
C LYS A 171 10.54 -8.93 6.63
N VAL A 172 10.21 -9.64 7.72
CA VAL A 172 10.63 -9.30 9.08
C VAL A 172 12.14 -9.51 9.30
N LYS A 173 12.77 -10.49 8.64
CA LYS A 173 14.22 -10.72 8.71
C LYS A 173 15.07 -9.48 8.38
N ASN A 174 14.55 -8.57 7.57
CA ASN A 174 15.25 -7.38 7.12
C ASN A 174 14.97 -6.14 7.98
N ILE A 175 14.25 -6.29 9.08
CA ILE A 175 13.94 -5.19 10.02
C ILE A 175 15.22 -4.74 10.73
N LYS A 176 15.43 -3.41 10.78
CA LYS A 176 16.58 -2.77 11.41
C LYS A 176 16.24 -2.16 12.77
N LEU A 177 15.32 -2.75 13.52
CA LEU A 177 15.06 -2.37 14.92
C LEU A 177 16.16 -2.94 15.81
N LYS A 178 16.58 -2.19 16.84
CA LYS A 178 17.72 -2.54 17.68
C LYS A 178 17.45 -3.77 18.54
N ASN A 179 16.29 -3.79 19.20
CA ASN A 179 15.85 -4.89 20.06
C ASN A 179 14.41 -5.24 19.71
N TYR A 180 14.17 -6.42 19.18
CA TYR A 180 12.83 -6.91 18.93
C TYR A 180 12.68 -8.39 19.27
N LYS A 181 11.45 -8.77 19.62
CA LYS A 181 11.04 -10.16 19.78
C LYS A 181 9.94 -10.46 18.78
N ILE A 182 9.92 -11.66 18.23
CA ILE A 182 8.87 -12.12 17.31
C ILE A 182 7.96 -13.07 18.08
N PHE A 183 6.67 -12.82 17.99
CA PHE A 183 5.63 -13.69 18.53
C PHE A 183 4.66 -14.10 17.42
N LYS A 184 4.66 -15.39 17.09
CA LYS A 184 3.74 -15.99 16.12
C LYS A 184 2.62 -16.68 16.88
N TYR A 185 1.42 -16.15 16.77
CA TYR A 185 0.27 -16.67 17.53
C TYR A 185 -0.60 -17.61 16.68
N ASN A 186 -1.36 -18.46 17.38
CA ASN A 186 -2.44 -19.24 16.76
C ASN A 186 -3.66 -18.32 16.63
N PRO A 187 -4.23 -18.15 15.40
CA PRO A 187 -5.36 -17.24 15.17
C PRO A 187 -6.70 -17.76 15.72
N ASP A 188 -6.77 -18.96 16.27
CA ASP A 188 -7.99 -19.46 16.92
C ASP A 188 -8.33 -18.57 18.14
N PRO A 189 -9.49 -17.88 18.15
CA PRO A 189 -9.88 -16.98 19.23
C PRO A 189 -9.91 -17.64 20.61
N LYS A 190 -10.20 -18.94 20.67
CA LYS A 190 -10.24 -19.70 21.93
C LYS A 190 -8.87 -19.84 22.60
N ILE A 191 -7.81 -19.77 21.81
CA ILE A 191 -6.42 -19.95 22.25
C ILE A 191 -5.70 -18.63 22.37
N LEU A 192 -6.04 -17.66 21.51
CA LEU A 192 -5.34 -16.39 21.36
C LEU A 192 -5.19 -15.62 22.67
N THR A 193 -6.29 -15.42 23.40
CA THR A 193 -6.26 -14.66 24.67
C THR A 193 -5.27 -15.26 25.66
N GLY A 194 -5.29 -16.59 25.86
CA GLY A 194 -4.34 -17.25 26.76
C GLY A 194 -2.89 -17.18 26.30
N GLN A 195 -2.63 -17.11 24.99
CA GLN A 195 -1.29 -16.85 24.46
C GLN A 195 -0.82 -15.43 24.76
N ILE A 196 -1.70 -14.43 24.61
CA ILE A 196 -1.38 -13.02 24.90
C ILE A 196 -1.20 -12.81 26.42
N GLU A 197 -2.03 -13.42 27.25
CA GLU A 197 -1.83 -13.38 28.73
C GLU A 197 -0.45 -13.89 29.15
N LYS A 198 0.00 -15.01 28.58
CA LYS A 198 1.34 -15.54 28.82
C LYS A 198 2.43 -14.59 28.34
N LEU A 199 2.27 -14.04 27.14
CA LEU A 199 3.22 -13.13 26.52
C LEU A 199 3.40 -11.84 27.34
N THR A 200 2.33 -11.34 27.94
CA THR A 200 2.29 -10.10 28.72
C THR A 200 2.53 -10.30 30.21
N ASN A 201 2.74 -11.54 30.65
CA ASN A 201 2.81 -11.91 32.07
C ASN A 201 1.59 -11.43 32.87
N TYR A 202 0.39 -11.42 32.26
CA TYR A 202 -0.84 -10.86 32.82
C TYR A 202 -1.15 -11.41 34.23
N ASN A 203 -1.13 -12.74 34.40
CA ASN A 203 -1.43 -13.37 35.68
C ASN A 203 -0.43 -12.97 36.77
N GLN A 204 0.85 -12.82 36.46
CA GLN A 204 1.83 -12.35 37.46
C GLN A 204 1.59 -10.88 37.81
N ARG A 205 1.34 -10.04 36.82
CA ARG A 205 1.02 -8.61 37.03
C ARG A 205 -0.26 -8.44 37.84
N LYS A 206 -1.26 -9.28 37.64
CA LYS A 206 -2.48 -9.33 38.47
C LYS A 206 -2.18 -9.72 39.92
N LYS A 207 -1.40 -10.78 40.15
CA LYS A 207 -0.94 -11.16 41.49
C LYS A 207 -0.14 -10.05 42.18
N ASN A 208 0.70 -9.34 41.44
CA ASN A 208 1.45 -8.21 42.00
C ASN A 208 0.50 -7.11 42.51
N LEU A 209 -0.57 -6.80 41.74
CA LEU A 209 -1.58 -5.84 42.15
C LEU A 209 -2.28 -6.26 43.43
N GLU A 210 -2.78 -7.52 43.50
CA GLU A 210 -3.47 -8.08 44.67
C GLU A 210 -2.57 -8.06 45.91
N SER A 211 -1.30 -8.46 45.76
CA SER A 211 -0.32 -8.44 46.85
C SER A 211 -0.05 -7.01 47.33
N ARG A 212 0.06 -6.04 46.42
CA ARG A 212 0.28 -4.64 46.79
C ARG A 212 -0.92 -4.03 47.51
N LYS A 213 -2.16 -4.31 47.05
CA LYS A 213 -3.39 -3.89 47.72
C LYS A 213 -3.45 -4.43 49.13
N LYS A 214 -3.19 -5.71 49.35
CA LYS A 214 -3.17 -6.32 50.68
C LYS A 214 -2.17 -5.67 51.64
N LEU A 215 -1.00 -5.24 51.12
CA LEU A 215 0.01 -4.57 51.95
C LEU A 215 -0.40 -3.14 52.35
N LEU A 216 -1.32 -2.51 51.62
CA LEU A 216 -1.78 -1.14 51.84
C LEU A 216 -3.09 -1.09 52.64
N GLU A 217 -3.89 -2.16 52.59
CA GLU A 217 -5.24 -2.23 53.15
C GLU A 217 -5.31 -1.87 54.66
N ASN A 218 -4.26 -2.20 55.42
CA ASN A 218 -4.18 -1.97 56.87
C ASN A 218 -3.25 -0.78 57.23
N LYS A 219 -2.97 0.13 56.29
CA LYS A 219 -2.14 1.28 56.56
C LYS A 219 -2.98 2.55 56.68
N ASP A 220 -2.79 3.28 57.79
CA ASP A 220 -3.57 4.47 58.12
C ASP A 220 -2.96 5.76 57.60
N ASP A 221 -1.73 5.75 57.04
CA ASP A 221 -1.10 6.93 56.52
C ASP A 221 -1.72 7.40 55.18
N ILE A 222 -1.84 8.70 54.99
CA ILE A 222 -2.49 9.35 53.84
C ILE A 222 -1.90 8.89 52.53
N LYS A 223 -0.59 8.69 52.48
CA LYS A 223 0.12 8.27 51.23
C LYS A 223 -0.30 6.85 50.82
N SER A 224 -0.37 5.92 51.79
CA SER A 224 -0.78 4.57 51.54
C SER A 224 -2.24 4.47 51.12
N GLN A 225 -3.13 5.27 51.76
CA GLN A 225 -4.54 5.35 51.39
C GLN A 225 -4.74 5.91 49.97
N ASN A 226 -3.99 6.92 49.56
CA ASN A 226 -4.05 7.47 48.21
C ASN A 226 -3.54 6.45 47.19
N GLU A 227 -2.41 5.78 47.45
CA GLU A 227 -1.91 4.71 46.59
C GLU A 227 -2.93 3.56 46.46
N PHE A 228 -3.56 3.16 47.54
CA PHE A 228 -4.59 2.10 47.54
C PHE A 228 -5.76 2.49 46.60
N LYS A 229 -6.28 3.71 46.71
CA LYS A 229 -7.35 4.23 45.85
C LYS A 229 -6.93 4.27 44.34
N GLU A 230 -5.70 4.62 44.05
CA GLU A 230 -5.19 4.57 42.67
C GLU A 230 -5.10 3.12 42.13
N LEU A 231 -4.68 2.17 42.99
CA LEU A 231 -4.59 0.76 42.63
C LEU A 231 -5.96 0.09 42.48
N GLU A 232 -7.00 0.60 43.11
CA GLU A 232 -8.39 0.09 42.92
C GLU A 232 -8.88 0.26 41.50
N GLN A 233 -8.38 1.29 40.78
CA GLN A 233 -8.74 1.58 39.40
C GLN A 233 -7.92 0.79 38.35
N ARG A 234 -6.95 -0.02 38.81
CA ARG A 234 -6.06 -0.81 37.94
C ARG A 234 -6.49 -2.28 37.90
N TYR A 235 -6.17 -2.92 36.76
CA TYR A 235 -6.37 -4.35 36.57
C TYR A 235 -5.09 -5.16 36.82
N THR A 236 -3.92 -4.54 36.65
CA THR A 236 -2.62 -5.18 36.89
C THR A 236 -1.61 -4.19 37.49
N LEU A 237 -0.51 -4.71 38.06
CA LEU A 237 0.62 -3.91 38.53
C LEU A 237 1.93 -4.42 37.91
N GLY A 238 2.65 -3.49 37.25
CA GLY A 238 3.88 -3.77 36.55
C GLY A 238 3.76 -3.58 35.04
N LYS A 239 4.91 -3.42 34.38
CA LYS A 239 4.99 -3.16 32.94
C LYS A 239 5.17 -4.47 32.15
N VAL A 240 4.75 -4.45 30.89
CA VAL A 240 5.12 -5.49 29.92
C VAL A 240 6.60 -5.33 29.50
N ASP A 241 7.21 -6.38 28.95
CA ASP A 241 8.64 -6.38 28.54
C ASP A 241 8.86 -5.78 27.13
N PHE A 242 7.99 -4.89 26.70
CA PHE A 242 8.11 -4.15 25.44
C PHE A 242 7.48 -2.76 25.55
N ASP A 243 7.99 -1.80 24.79
CA ASP A 243 7.51 -0.42 24.78
C ASP A 243 6.85 -0.05 23.43
N SER A 244 6.89 -0.96 22.48
CA SER A 244 6.19 -0.85 21.21
C SER A 244 5.78 -2.23 20.67
N ILE A 245 4.71 -2.25 19.90
CA ILE A 245 4.21 -3.45 19.25
C ILE A 245 3.95 -3.17 17.75
N LEU A 246 4.43 -4.07 16.90
CA LEU A 246 4.16 -4.10 15.45
C LEU A 246 3.31 -5.31 15.14
N ILE A 247 2.03 -5.09 14.82
CA ILE A 247 1.08 -6.16 14.51
C ILE A 247 0.96 -6.26 12.98
N ILE A 248 1.38 -7.39 12.41
CA ILE A 248 1.27 -7.67 10.97
C ILE A 248 0.11 -8.65 10.78
N ASP A 249 -1.10 -8.12 10.80
CA ASP A 249 -2.32 -8.89 10.63
C ASP A 249 -3.44 -8.04 10.01
N PHE A 250 -4.53 -8.69 9.59
CA PHE A 250 -5.61 -8.09 8.83
C PHE A 250 -6.98 -8.53 9.34
N GLY A 251 -7.97 -7.67 9.15
CA GLY A 251 -9.39 -7.99 9.35
C GLY A 251 -9.74 -8.33 10.81
N SER A 252 -10.65 -9.28 10.95
CA SER A 252 -11.15 -9.72 12.28
C SER A 252 -10.06 -10.30 13.19
N SER A 253 -9.03 -10.90 12.62
CA SER A 253 -7.89 -11.43 13.37
C SER A 253 -7.12 -10.31 14.08
N LEU A 254 -6.86 -9.19 13.39
CA LEU A 254 -6.26 -8.00 14.01
C LEU A 254 -7.11 -7.48 15.18
N LYS A 255 -8.45 -7.40 15.01
CA LYS A 255 -9.35 -6.98 16.10
C LYS A 255 -9.21 -7.89 17.32
N SER A 256 -9.14 -9.20 17.11
CA SER A 256 -8.98 -10.18 18.19
C SER A 256 -7.66 -10.01 18.94
N VAL A 257 -6.56 -9.72 18.25
CA VAL A 257 -5.26 -9.44 18.87
C VAL A 257 -5.32 -8.15 19.69
N LEU A 258 -5.88 -7.07 19.14
CA LEU A 258 -6.02 -5.80 19.84
C LEU A 258 -6.88 -5.94 21.09
N ALA A 259 -8.02 -6.64 21.00
CA ALA A 259 -8.88 -6.92 22.14
C ALA A 259 -8.18 -7.77 23.22
N SER A 260 -7.41 -8.80 22.81
CA SER A 260 -6.67 -9.65 23.76
C SER A 260 -5.54 -8.91 24.47
N LEU A 261 -4.85 -7.98 23.77
CA LEU A 261 -3.83 -7.13 24.38
C LEU A 261 -4.45 -6.18 25.40
N GLN A 262 -5.57 -5.56 25.07
CA GLN A 262 -6.28 -4.68 25.99
C GLN A 262 -6.85 -5.45 27.17
N PHE A 263 -7.44 -6.63 26.95
CA PHE A 263 -7.88 -7.51 28.03
C PHE A 263 -6.75 -7.88 28.99
N SER A 264 -5.54 -8.05 28.45
CA SER A 264 -4.32 -8.29 29.21
C SER A 264 -3.70 -7.03 29.83
N ASP A 265 -4.45 -5.93 29.86
CA ASP A 265 -4.05 -4.65 30.45
C ASP A 265 -2.72 -4.12 29.86
N VAL A 266 -2.63 -4.14 28.52
CA VAL A 266 -1.55 -3.48 27.77
C VAL A 266 -2.04 -2.12 27.34
N ASP A 267 -1.57 -1.07 28.02
CA ASP A 267 -2.04 0.30 27.85
C ASP A 267 -1.41 0.94 26.59
N ASP A 268 -2.24 1.48 25.69
CA ASP A 268 -1.83 2.18 24.46
C ASP A 268 -1.25 3.60 24.72
N LYS A 269 -1.27 4.06 25.97
CA LYS A 269 -0.55 5.27 26.41
C LYS A 269 0.91 4.96 26.78
N GLU A 270 1.19 3.77 27.29
CA GLU A 270 2.54 3.35 27.67
C GLU A 270 3.25 2.62 26.50
N VAL A 271 2.53 1.80 25.76
CA VAL A 271 3.03 0.99 24.65
C VAL A 271 2.58 1.61 23.33
N LEU A 272 3.50 1.82 22.40
CA LEU A 272 3.22 2.32 21.05
C LEU A 272 2.62 1.18 20.20
N PHE A 273 1.33 1.28 19.87
CA PHE A 273 0.65 0.30 19.02
C PHE A 273 0.77 0.67 17.55
N THR A 274 1.35 -0.22 16.76
CA THR A 274 1.46 -0.05 15.31
C THR A 274 0.95 -1.27 14.56
N THR A 275 0.35 -1.06 13.39
CA THR A 275 -0.14 -2.13 12.51
C THR A 275 0.03 -1.77 11.04
N VAL A 276 -0.13 -2.76 10.16
CA VAL A 276 -0.19 -2.55 8.71
C VAL A 276 -1.55 -1.99 8.30
N ASN A 277 -1.62 -1.36 7.13
CA ASN A 277 -2.86 -0.75 6.64
C ASN A 277 -3.94 -1.80 6.31
N GLN A 278 -5.19 -1.41 6.52
CA GLN A 278 -6.38 -2.21 6.30
C GLN A 278 -7.14 -1.70 5.07
N TRP A 279 -6.50 -1.77 3.89
CA TRP A 279 -6.97 -1.16 2.64
C TRP A 279 -8.42 -1.50 2.25
N PHE A 280 -8.85 -2.72 2.56
CA PHE A 280 -10.17 -3.22 2.13
C PHE A 280 -11.28 -2.99 3.17
N ASP A 281 -10.93 -2.82 4.45
CA ASP A 281 -11.91 -2.58 5.51
C ASP A 281 -11.33 -1.67 6.61
N LYS A 282 -11.44 -0.38 6.40
CA LYS A 282 -11.02 0.64 7.38
C LYS A 282 -11.85 0.63 8.66
N SER A 283 -13.03 -0.01 8.65
CA SER A 283 -13.86 -0.09 9.87
C SER A 283 -13.13 -0.80 11.03
N ILE A 284 -12.08 -1.56 10.71
CA ILE A 284 -11.21 -2.20 11.70
C ILE A 284 -10.52 -1.16 12.59
N PHE A 285 -10.16 -0.03 12.03
CA PHE A 285 -9.51 1.05 12.77
C PHE A 285 -10.44 1.77 13.75
N TYR A 286 -11.74 1.82 13.45
CA TYR A 286 -12.72 2.56 14.27
C TYR A 286 -13.42 1.68 15.31
N LYS A 287 -13.54 0.38 15.03
CA LYS A 287 -14.27 -0.58 15.85
C LYS A 287 -13.34 -1.47 16.68
N ASN A 288 -12.25 -0.92 17.14
CA ASN A 288 -11.32 -1.63 18.01
C ASN A 288 -11.21 -0.93 19.37
N SER A 289 -10.66 -1.65 20.33
CA SER A 289 -10.56 -1.20 21.71
C SER A 289 -9.32 -0.33 21.98
N VAL A 290 -8.36 -0.31 21.05
CA VAL A 290 -7.11 0.48 21.15
C VAL A 290 -7.31 1.83 20.48
N LYS A 291 -7.21 2.92 21.26
CA LYS A 291 -7.44 4.29 20.76
C LYS A 291 -6.24 4.85 20.01
N ASN A 292 -5.02 4.52 20.46
CA ASN A 292 -3.78 5.04 19.88
C ASN A 292 -3.15 3.98 18.98
N LEU A 293 -3.78 3.67 17.84
CA LEU A 293 -3.27 2.73 16.86
C LEU A 293 -2.71 3.48 15.65
N TYR A 294 -1.43 3.24 15.32
CA TYR A 294 -0.73 3.87 14.22
C TYR A 294 -0.55 2.91 13.03
N TYR A 295 -0.72 3.42 11.82
CA TYR A 295 -0.58 2.63 10.60
C TYR A 295 -0.01 3.47 9.44
N PRO A 296 0.68 2.84 8.46
CA PRO A 296 1.20 3.53 7.30
C PRO A 296 0.15 3.65 6.19
N SER A 297 0.10 4.78 5.51
CA SER A 297 -0.76 4.98 4.36
C SER A 297 -0.14 5.92 3.33
N VAL A 298 -0.87 6.14 2.24
CA VAL A 298 -0.55 7.11 1.19
C VAL A 298 -0.57 8.53 1.75
N ASN A 299 -0.05 9.49 0.99
CA ASN A 299 -0.15 10.90 1.37
C ASN A 299 -1.63 11.36 1.34
N TYR A 300 -2.24 11.55 2.50
CA TYR A 300 -3.65 11.91 2.63
C TYR A 300 -4.00 13.25 1.97
N LYS A 301 -3.09 14.23 1.98
CA LYS A 301 -3.33 15.51 1.30
C LYS A 301 -3.51 15.32 -0.19
N ASN A 302 -2.74 14.44 -0.80
CA ASN A 302 -2.88 14.11 -2.20
C ASN A 302 -4.10 13.22 -2.44
N PHE A 303 -4.32 12.24 -1.56
CA PHE A 303 -5.47 11.35 -1.64
C PHE A 303 -6.78 12.11 -1.51
N ASN A 304 -6.91 13.04 -0.58
CA ASN A 304 -8.13 13.84 -0.41
C ASN A 304 -8.46 14.69 -1.65
N LYS A 305 -7.44 15.25 -2.33
CA LYS A 305 -7.67 15.95 -3.61
C LYS A 305 -8.18 15.01 -4.70
N TYR A 306 -7.57 13.83 -4.79
CA TYR A 306 -8.00 12.78 -5.70
C TYR A 306 -9.42 12.29 -5.35
N ASN A 307 -9.69 11.98 -4.08
CA ASN A 307 -10.99 11.54 -3.58
C ASN A 307 -12.09 12.54 -3.91
N LYS A 308 -11.85 13.82 -3.59
CA LYS A 308 -12.82 14.89 -3.92
C LYS A 308 -13.14 14.91 -5.41
N ARG A 309 -12.12 14.97 -6.29
CA ARG A 309 -12.34 14.98 -7.73
C ARG A 309 -13.06 13.73 -8.22
N TYR A 310 -12.69 12.57 -7.69
CA TYR A 310 -13.32 11.29 -8.01
C TYR A 310 -14.81 11.29 -7.62
N THR A 311 -15.13 11.71 -6.40
CA THR A 311 -16.50 11.75 -5.88
C THR A 311 -17.33 12.78 -6.63
N ASP A 312 -16.79 13.97 -6.89
CA ASP A 312 -17.46 15.01 -7.69
C ASP A 312 -17.78 14.53 -9.12
N THR A 313 -16.95 13.66 -9.70
CA THR A 313 -17.12 13.16 -11.07
C THR A 313 -18.04 11.94 -11.16
N PHE A 314 -17.92 10.99 -10.23
CA PHE A 314 -18.59 9.68 -10.34
C PHE A 314 -19.66 9.43 -9.28
N GLY A 315 -19.84 10.33 -8.31
CA GLY A 315 -20.85 10.21 -7.26
C GLY A 315 -20.59 9.13 -6.22
N THR A 316 -19.39 8.54 -6.21
CA THR A 316 -18.99 7.46 -5.27
C THR A 316 -17.60 7.71 -4.72
N GLU A 317 -17.31 7.22 -3.52
CA GLU A 317 -15.97 7.31 -2.95
C GLU A 317 -15.06 6.20 -3.50
N PRO A 318 -13.81 6.52 -3.88
CA PRO A 318 -12.84 5.52 -4.31
C PRO A 318 -12.27 4.75 -3.12
N ASN A 319 -11.93 3.48 -3.34
CA ASN A 319 -11.00 2.80 -2.43
C ASN A 319 -9.60 3.41 -2.59
N GLU A 320 -8.82 3.58 -1.49
CA GLU A 320 -7.47 4.17 -1.54
C GLU A 320 -6.55 3.49 -2.55
N ILE A 321 -6.68 2.18 -2.73
CA ILE A 321 -5.83 1.41 -3.66
C ILE A 321 -6.05 1.82 -5.13
N THR A 322 -7.17 2.43 -5.47
CA THR A 322 -7.48 2.83 -6.86
C THR A 322 -6.59 3.95 -7.37
N ILE A 323 -6.01 4.75 -6.47
CA ILE A 323 -5.02 5.78 -6.83
C ILE A 323 -3.77 5.17 -7.47
N LEU A 324 -3.49 3.88 -7.23
CA LEU A 324 -2.42 3.15 -7.89
C LEU A 324 -2.61 3.06 -9.40
N ALA A 325 -3.85 2.86 -9.86
CA ALA A 325 -4.15 2.82 -11.31
C ALA A 325 -3.93 4.20 -11.95
N TYR A 326 -4.27 5.27 -11.23
CA TYR A 326 -3.98 6.65 -11.66
C TYR A 326 -2.48 6.87 -11.84
N ASP A 327 -1.66 6.51 -10.83
CA ASP A 327 -0.21 6.66 -10.90
C ASP A 327 0.44 5.72 -11.93
N ALA A 328 -0.14 4.51 -12.15
CA ALA A 328 0.29 3.59 -13.19
C ALA A 328 0.18 4.21 -14.58
N LEU A 329 -0.97 4.80 -14.88
CA LEU A 329 -1.19 5.48 -16.18
C LEU A 329 -0.23 6.67 -16.35
N GLY A 330 -0.09 7.49 -15.31
CA GLY A 330 0.84 8.62 -15.33
C GLY A 330 2.29 8.19 -15.58
N LEU A 331 2.73 7.09 -14.96
CA LEU A 331 4.06 6.52 -15.16
C LEU A 331 4.25 6.02 -16.60
N ILE A 332 3.29 5.24 -17.13
CA ILE A 332 3.34 4.72 -18.52
C ILE A 332 3.41 5.89 -19.50
N TYR A 333 2.56 6.90 -19.32
CA TYR A 333 2.55 8.08 -20.16
C TYR A 333 3.87 8.87 -20.12
N TYR A 334 4.43 9.06 -18.92
CA TYR A 334 5.72 9.71 -18.76
C TYR A 334 6.83 8.99 -19.53
N ILE A 335 6.90 7.66 -19.42
CA ILE A 335 7.91 6.85 -20.11
C ILE A 335 7.72 6.93 -21.62
N TRP A 336 6.49 6.79 -22.09
CA TRP A 336 6.16 6.87 -23.51
C TRP A 336 6.52 8.23 -24.11
N LYS A 337 6.19 9.33 -23.45
CA LYS A 337 6.55 10.67 -23.89
C LYS A 337 8.06 10.91 -23.91
N LYS A 338 8.76 10.40 -22.90
CA LYS A 338 10.21 10.55 -22.79
C LYS A 338 10.97 9.78 -23.85
N ASN A 339 10.55 8.55 -24.15
CA ASN A 339 11.28 7.63 -25.02
C ASN A 339 10.70 7.57 -26.44
N GLY A 340 9.51 8.11 -26.69
CA GLY A 340 8.77 7.98 -27.94
C GLY A 340 8.06 6.62 -28.10
N SER A 341 8.48 5.60 -27.39
CA SER A 341 7.90 4.25 -27.36
C SER A 341 8.16 3.56 -26.01
N ILE A 342 7.53 2.42 -25.79
CA ILE A 342 7.85 1.50 -24.70
C ILE A 342 8.17 0.16 -25.33
N GLU A 343 9.44 -0.23 -25.29
CA GLU A 343 9.93 -1.44 -25.96
C GLU A 343 10.17 -2.60 -25.00
N SER A 344 10.56 -2.31 -23.76
CA SER A 344 10.89 -3.33 -22.77
C SER A 344 10.58 -2.90 -21.33
N ILE A 345 10.56 -3.86 -20.44
CA ILE A 345 10.42 -3.62 -19.01
C ILE A 345 11.53 -2.72 -18.45
N ASN A 346 12.71 -2.71 -19.09
CA ASN A 346 13.84 -1.89 -18.65
C ASN A 346 13.55 -0.40 -18.75
N ASP A 347 12.64 0.04 -19.63
CA ASP A 347 12.21 1.43 -19.77
C ASP A 347 11.59 1.97 -18.47
N PHE A 348 11.06 1.06 -17.64
CA PHE A 348 10.49 1.38 -16.34
C PHE A 348 11.52 1.47 -15.20
N PHE A 349 12.76 1.00 -15.40
CA PHE A 349 13.76 1.00 -14.33
C PHE A 349 14.43 2.37 -14.18
N ILE A 350 13.60 3.36 -13.83
CA ILE A 350 14.03 4.75 -13.65
C ILE A 350 14.89 4.85 -12.38
N LYS A 351 16.08 5.44 -12.53
CA LYS A 351 16.95 5.74 -11.38
C LYS A 351 16.41 6.94 -10.61
N GLY A 352 16.36 6.82 -9.28
CA GLY A 352 15.96 7.91 -8.40
C GLY A 352 14.49 7.86 -7.95
N LYS A 353 14.06 8.95 -7.34
CA LYS A 353 12.73 9.08 -6.76
C LYS A 353 11.72 9.59 -7.79
N ILE A 354 10.58 8.91 -7.87
CA ILE A 354 9.45 9.31 -8.71
C ILE A 354 8.35 9.85 -7.78
N LYS A 355 7.76 10.96 -8.17
CA LYS A 355 6.67 11.61 -7.44
C LYS A 355 5.34 11.26 -8.11
N GLY A 356 4.55 10.42 -7.47
CA GLY A 356 3.17 10.13 -7.86
C GLY A 356 2.15 10.79 -6.94
N LYS A 357 0.87 10.53 -7.18
CA LYS A 357 -0.23 10.99 -6.31
C LYS A 357 -0.22 10.27 -4.95
N ILE A 358 0.20 9.00 -4.94
CA ILE A 358 0.39 8.22 -3.70
C ILE A 358 1.43 8.88 -2.80
N GLY A 359 2.47 9.43 -3.39
CA GLY A 359 3.65 9.95 -2.72
C GLY A 359 4.90 9.69 -3.55
N VAL A 360 6.01 9.43 -2.85
CA VAL A 360 7.30 9.15 -3.50
C VAL A 360 7.54 7.65 -3.54
N PHE A 361 7.97 7.17 -4.69
CA PHE A 361 8.34 5.76 -4.85
C PHE A 361 9.64 5.60 -5.63
N ASN A 362 10.31 4.48 -5.42
CA ASN A 362 11.57 4.11 -6.06
C ASN A 362 11.47 2.74 -6.68
N PHE A 363 12.04 2.57 -7.86
CA PHE A 363 12.18 1.27 -8.47
C PHE A 363 13.38 0.51 -7.90
N ASN A 364 13.15 -0.77 -7.61
CA ASN A 364 14.18 -1.75 -7.35
C ASN A 364 13.91 -2.94 -8.27
N LYS A 365 14.40 -2.88 -9.50
CA LYS A 365 14.04 -3.79 -10.59
C LYS A 365 12.52 -3.80 -10.76
N ASN A 366 11.90 -4.98 -10.77
CA ASN A 366 10.47 -5.19 -10.94
C ASN A 366 9.60 -4.80 -9.74
N ARG A 367 10.17 -4.21 -8.70
CA ARG A 367 9.48 -3.85 -7.47
C ARG A 367 9.56 -2.36 -7.22
N VAL A 368 8.51 -1.85 -6.62
CA VAL A 368 8.46 -0.46 -6.18
C VAL A 368 8.42 -0.42 -4.65
N THR A 369 9.21 0.45 -4.06
CA THR A 369 9.11 0.81 -2.65
C THR A 369 8.54 2.21 -2.52
N GLN A 370 7.49 2.36 -1.72
CA GLN A 370 6.82 3.63 -1.47
C GLN A 370 7.32 4.26 -0.16
N GLU A 371 7.44 5.59 -0.14
CA GLU A 371 7.59 6.38 1.08
C GLU A 371 6.20 6.68 1.63
N LEU A 372 5.79 5.94 2.66
CA LEU A 372 4.49 6.07 3.29
C LEU A 372 4.54 7.06 4.47
N LYS A 373 3.40 7.67 4.75
CA LYS A 373 3.15 8.49 5.92
C LYS A 373 2.53 7.65 7.03
N ILE A 374 2.70 8.07 8.27
CA ILE A 374 2.08 7.41 9.42
C ILE A 374 0.85 8.20 9.83
N TYR A 375 -0.20 7.49 10.11
CA TYR A 375 -1.48 8.02 10.58
C TYR A 375 -1.88 7.36 11.88
N LYS A 376 -2.57 8.12 12.72
CA LYS A 376 -3.19 7.65 13.94
C LYS A 376 -4.70 7.59 13.73
N THR A 377 -5.34 6.57 14.28
CA THR A 377 -6.80 6.51 14.38
C THR A 377 -7.27 7.32 15.58
N GLU A 378 -8.14 8.29 15.38
CA GLU A 378 -8.74 9.08 16.45
C GLU A 378 -10.16 9.48 16.05
N ASP A 379 -11.17 9.07 16.81
CA ASP A 379 -12.59 9.42 16.68
C ASP A 379 -13.12 9.49 15.23
N ASN A 380 -12.87 8.42 14.45
CA ASN A 380 -13.19 8.33 13.01
C ASN A 380 -12.43 9.29 12.10
N SER A 381 -11.37 9.90 12.55
CA SER A 381 -10.46 10.70 11.75
C SER A 381 -9.08 10.06 11.63
N PHE A 382 -8.33 10.45 10.59
CA PHE A 382 -6.95 10.03 10.38
C PHE A 382 -6.05 11.25 10.52
N ILE A 383 -5.22 11.26 11.54
CA ILE A 383 -4.30 12.36 11.81
C ILE A 383 -2.91 11.94 11.33
N GLU A 384 -2.30 12.76 10.46
CA GLU A 384 -0.90 12.60 10.07
C GLU A 384 -0.01 12.92 11.27
N ASN A 385 0.87 11.99 11.61
CA ASN A 385 1.81 12.12 12.72
C ASN A 385 3.20 12.54 12.23
#